data_88a2dc4bfad1b385a486b2ccd60c5681
#
_entry.id   88a2dc4bfad1b385a486b2ccd60c5681
#
_cell.length_a   1.000
_cell.length_b   1.000
_cell.length_c   1.000
_cell.angle_alpha   90.00
_cell.angle_beta   90.00
_cell.angle_gamma   90.00
#
_symmetry.space_group_name_H-M   'P 1'
#
loop_
_entity.id
_entity.type
_entity.pdbx_description
1 polymer ?
#
loop_
_entity_poly.entity_id
_entity_poly.type
_entity_poly.pdbx_seq_one_letter_code
_entity_poly.pdbx_strand_id
1 'polypeptide(L)'
;IQPDYSTALMIGVIGILILFIGGSSLSQLSASGACAMLVGIPVLLSREYRKQRFLSWLGIGDNTEIGYQANQSLISLGNGGIFGVGLGNSIEKNHFLPTPHTDFIFAIIGEELGFVIGTVPVLTLFLLIFIRGLKIAKNCTDPFGIFLSIGIAFNLVLYAFVNAAVV
;
A
#
# COMPACT_ATOMS: atom_id res chain seq x y z
N ILE A 1 17.61 -13.18 -3.00
CA ILE A 1 17.12 -11.81 -3.31
C ILE A 1 15.65 -11.97 -3.64
N GLN A 2 14.80 -11.49 -2.75
CA GLN A 2 13.36 -11.51 -2.95
C GLN A 2 13.02 -10.31 -3.85
N PRO A 3 12.50 -10.51 -5.06
CA PRO A 3 12.18 -9.42 -5.97
C PRO A 3 10.84 -8.78 -5.57
N ASP A 4 10.87 -7.93 -4.54
CA ASP A 4 9.70 -7.19 -4.07
C ASP A 4 9.63 -5.83 -4.79
N TYR A 5 8.82 -5.78 -5.84
CA TYR A 5 8.63 -4.58 -6.65
C TYR A 5 7.76 -3.55 -5.96
N SER A 6 6.83 -3.98 -5.14
CA SER A 6 5.94 -3.08 -4.41
C SER A 6 6.77 -2.23 -3.46
N THR A 7 7.65 -2.85 -2.69
CA THR A 7 8.58 -2.15 -1.80
C THR A 7 9.54 -1.25 -2.56
N ALA A 8 10.11 -1.73 -3.69
CA ALA A 8 11.00 -0.91 -4.51
C ALA A 8 10.30 0.33 -5.08
N LEU A 9 9.06 0.18 -5.55
CA LEU A 9 8.25 1.28 -6.06
C LEU A 9 7.93 2.29 -4.94
N MET A 10 7.56 1.82 -3.75
CA MET A 10 7.30 2.68 -2.60
C MET A 10 8.54 3.48 -2.20
N ILE A 11 9.70 2.84 -2.12
CA ILE A 11 10.97 3.53 -1.83
C ILE A 11 11.26 4.59 -2.89
N GLY A 12 11.04 4.28 -4.17
CA GLY A 12 11.20 5.22 -5.27
C GLY A 12 10.28 6.43 -5.16
N VAL A 13 9.00 6.22 -4.85
CA VAL A 13 8.01 7.30 -4.65
C VAL A 13 8.40 8.19 -3.47
N ILE A 14 8.82 7.59 -2.35
CA ILE A 14 9.28 8.34 -1.17
C ILE A 14 10.55 9.13 -1.50
N GLY A 15 11.49 8.55 -2.24
CA GLY A 15 12.71 9.23 -2.68
C GLY A 15 12.40 10.46 -3.53
N ILE A 16 11.51 10.33 -4.52
CA ILE A 16 11.06 11.46 -5.37
C ILE A 16 10.36 12.53 -4.53
N LEU A 17 9.54 12.14 -3.56
CA LEU A 17 8.85 13.06 -2.67
C LEU A 17 9.84 13.85 -1.80
N ILE A 18 10.85 13.18 -1.22
CA ILE A 18 11.88 13.85 -0.43
C ILE A 18 12.69 14.81 -1.28
N LEU A 19 13.05 14.44 -2.52
CA LEU A 19 13.74 15.32 -3.47
C LEU A 19 12.87 16.55 -3.82
N PHE A 20 11.57 16.34 -4.00
CA PHE A 20 10.63 17.44 -4.27
C PHE A 20 10.58 18.43 -3.10
N ILE A 21 10.42 17.95 -1.87
CA ILE A 21 10.40 18.78 -0.66
C ILE A 21 11.76 19.44 -0.42
N GLY A 22 12.86 18.78 -0.81
CA GLY A 22 14.22 19.32 -0.77
C GLY A 22 14.51 20.44 -1.77
N GLY A 23 13.52 20.83 -2.60
CA GLY A 23 13.63 21.94 -3.53
C GLY A 23 14.27 21.57 -4.88
N SER A 24 14.30 20.29 -5.25
CA SER A 24 14.74 19.85 -6.56
C SER A 24 13.84 20.43 -7.67
N SER A 25 14.44 20.82 -8.80
CA SER A 25 13.68 21.35 -9.93
C SER A 25 12.77 20.29 -10.55
N LEU A 26 11.63 20.71 -11.12
CA LEU A 26 10.71 19.82 -11.84
C LEU A 26 11.41 19.03 -12.96
N SER A 27 12.41 19.63 -13.60
CA SER A 27 13.22 18.96 -14.63
C SER A 27 14.03 17.79 -14.05
N GLN A 28 14.63 17.96 -12.87
CA GLN A 28 15.38 16.89 -12.19
C GLN A 28 14.44 15.77 -11.73
N LEU A 29 13.26 16.13 -11.21
CA LEU A 29 12.23 15.18 -10.80
C LEU A 29 11.68 14.38 -11.99
N SER A 30 11.39 15.05 -13.12
CA SER A 30 10.95 14.37 -14.32
C SER A 30 12.03 13.46 -14.91
N ALA A 31 13.29 13.88 -14.88
CA ALA A 31 14.42 13.06 -15.31
C ALA A 31 14.60 11.82 -14.42
N SER A 32 14.53 11.98 -13.09
CA SER A 32 14.61 10.82 -12.16
C SER A 32 13.44 9.87 -12.32
N GLY A 33 12.22 10.39 -12.48
CA GLY A 33 11.02 9.60 -12.77
C GLY A 33 11.11 8.86 -14.11
N ALA A 34 11.58 9.53 -15.17
CA ALA A 34 11.79 8.91 -16.48
C ALA A 34 12.85 7.79 -16.41
N CYS A 35 13.95 8.03 -15.70
CA CYS A 35 14.99 7.03 -15.49
C CYS A 35 14.47 5.82 -14.71
N ALA A 36 13.66 6.04 -13.65
CA ALA A 36 13.02 4.97 -12.90
C ALA A 36 12.03 4.17 -13.76
N MET A 37 11.28 4.81 -14.64
CA MET A 37 10.37 4.13 -15.58
C MET A 37 11.14 3.35 -16.65
N LEU A 38 12.21 3.91 -17.22
CA LEU A 38 13.04 3.22 -18.22
C LEU A 38 13.65 1.92 -17.70
N VAL A 39 14.00 1.88 -16.42
CA VAL A 39 14.51 0.65 -15.77
C VAL A 39 13.36 -0.22 -15.26
N GLY A 40 12.35 0.39 -14.65
CA GLY A 40 11.26 -0.31 -13.98
C GLY A 40 10.34 -1.06 -14.94
N ILE A 41 9.99 -0.46 -16.09
CA ILE A 41 9.09 -1.09 -17.08
C ILE A 41 9.67 -2.38 -17.66
N PRO A 42 10.91 -2.43 -18.18
CA PRO A 42 11.48 -3.67 -18.66
C PRO A 42 11.58 -4.77 -17.59
N VAL A 43 11.91 -4.34 -16.35
CA VAL A 43 11.99 -5.25 -15.21
C VAL A 43 10.62 -5.78 -14.82
N LEU A 44 9.58 -4.97 -14.88
CA LEU A 44 8.19 -5.39 -14.65
C LEU A 44 7.73 -6.39 -15.72
N LEU A 45 8.03 -6.14 -16.99
CA LEU A 45 7.64 -6.99 -18.11
C LEU A 45 8.50 -8.24 -18.27
N SER A 46 9.65 -8.35 -17.61
CA SER A 46 10.60 -9.46 -17.73
C SER A 46 10.09 -10.81 -17.21
N ARG A 47 9.03 -10.82 -16.40
CA ARG A 47 8.44 -12.04 -15.85
C ARG A 47 6.95 -12.12 -16.18
N GLU A 48 6.55 -13.24 -16.78
CA GLU A 48 5.18 -13.48 -17.23
C GLU A 48 4.15 -13.34 -16.09
N TYR A 49 4.46 -13.81 -14.89
CA TYR A 49 3.63 -13.65 -13.70
C TYR A 49 3.30 -12.18 -13.38
N ARG A 50 4.26 -11.26 -13.54
CA ARG A 50 4.07 -9.83 -13.25
C ARG A 50 3.25 -9.14 -14.32
N LYS A 51 3.52 -9.50 -15.57
CA LYS A 51 2.76 -9.02 -16.72
C LYS A 51 1.29 -9.41 -16.60
N GLN A 52 1.01 -10.65 -16.24
CA GLN A 52 -0.36 -11.13 -16.00
C GLN A 52 -1.03 -10.37 -14.84
N ARG A 53 -0.31 -10.12 -13.75
CA ARG A 53 -0.82 -9.33 -12.63
C ARG A 53 -1.16 -7.90 -13.03
N PHE A 54 -0.33 -7.26 -13.83
CA PHE A 54 -0.59 -5.91 -14.34
C PHE A 54 -1.77 -5.87 -15.32
N LEU A 55 -1.87 -6.85 -16.21
CA LEU A 55 -2.99 -6.99 -17.14
C LEU A 55 -4.31 -7.29 -16.42
N SER A 56 -4.28 -8.14 -15.41
CA SER A 56 -5.44 -8.43 -14.56
C SER A 56 -5.93 -7.19 -13.82
N TRP A 57 -5.01 -6.35 -13.33
CA TRP A 57 -5.36 -5.07 -12.70
C TRP A 57 -6.00 -4.07 -13.68
N LEU A 58 -5.62 -4.12 -14.96
CA LEU A 58 -6.24 -3.32 -16.03
C LEU A 58 -7.57 -3.92 -16.54
N GLY A 59 -8.01 -5.05 -15.98
CA GLY A 59 -9.21 -5.75 -16.47
C GLY A 59 -9.02 -6.46 -17.82
N ILE A 60 -7.76 -6.63 -18.26
CA ILE A 60 -7.38 -7.26 -19.51
C ILE A 60 -6.76 -8.63 -19.18
N GLY A 61 -7.57 -9.68 -19.17
CA GLY A 61 -7.05 -11.05 -18.95
C GLY A 61 -8.07 -11.99 -18.32
N ASP A 62 -7.85 -13.29 -18.51
CA ASP A 62 -8.66 -14.35 -17.94
C ASP A 62 -8.55 -14.38 -16.41
N ASN A 63 -9.59 -14.92 -15.75
CA ASN A 63 -9.74 -15.11 -14.31
C ASN A 63 -8.57 -15.93 -13.72
N THR A 64 -7.44 -15.28 -13.52
CA THR A 64 -6.28 -15.85 -12.87
C THR A 64 -6.47 -15.88 -11.35
N GLU A 65 -5.68 -16.70 -10.64
CA GLU A 65 -5.65 -16.77 -9.17
C GLU A 65 -5.59 -15.38 -8.49
N ILE A 66 -5.02 -14.40 -9.18
CA ILE A 66 -4.88 -13.02 -8.70
C ILE A 66 -6.23 -12.29 -8.64
N GLY A 67 -7.07 -12.46 -9.65
CA GLY A 67 -8.44 -11.94 -9.65
C GLY A 67 -9.30 -12.60 -8.56
N TYR A 68 -9.05 -13.89 -8.30
CA TYR A 68 -9.70 -14.63 -7.23
C TYR A 68 -9.35 -14.05 -5.85
N GLN A 69 -8.08 -13.78 -5.58
CA GLN A 69 -7.63 -13.23 -4.30
C GLN A 69 -8.21 -11.84 -4.01
N ALA A 70 -8.22 -10.95 -5.01
CA ALA A 70 -8.82 -9.63 -4.89
C ALA A 70 -10.34 -9.71 -4.67
N ASN A 71 -11.03 -10.56 -5.42
CA ASN A 71 -12.46 -10.78 -5.21
C ASN A 71 -12.76 -11.34 -3.82
N GLN A 72 -11.95 -12.29 -3.33
CA GLN A 72 -12.15 -12.90 -2.03
C GLN A 72 -11.90 -11.89 -0.89
N SER A 73 -10.94 -10.98 -1.05
CA SER A 73 -10.71 -9.91 -0.07
C SER A 73 -11.87 -8.90 -0.04
N LEU A 74 -12.47 -8.58 -1.20
CA LEU A 74 -13.67 -7.73 -1.25
C LEU A 74 -14.89 -8.42 -0.63
N ILE A 75 -15.05 -9.73 -0.83
CA ILE A 75 -16.12 -10.53 -0.19
C ILE A 75 -15.93 -10.53 1.32
N SER A 76 -14.70 -10.75 1.80
CA SER A 76 -14.35 -10.68 3.22
C SER A 76 -14.76 -9.33 3.83
N LEU A 77 -14.36 -8.23 3.19
CA LEU A 77 -14.73 -6.89 3.64
C LEU A 77 -16.25 -6.66 3.62
N GLY A 78 -16.95 -7.18 2.59
CA GLY A 78 -18.41 -7.12 2.47
C GLY A 78 -19.13 -7.92 3.56
N ASN A 79 -18.64 -9.11 3.89
CA ASN A 79 -19.19 -9.98 4.94
C ASN A 79 -19.11 -9.34 6.33
N GLY A 80 -18.07 -8.54 6.58
CA GLY A 80 -17.91 -7.82 7.84
C GLY A 80 -18.97 -6.75 8.09
N GLY A 81 -19.56 -6.18 7.03
CA GLY A 81 -20.57 -5.13 7.15
C GLY A 81 -20.13 -3.96 8.03
N ILE A 82 -21.08 -3.40 8.80
CA ILE A 82 -20.82 -2.23 9.64
C ILE A 82 -20.10 -2.61 10.94
N PHE A 83 -20.48 -3.72 11.58
CA PHE A 83 -20.05 -4.09 12.93
C PHE A 83 -19.15 -5.34 13.01
N GLY A 84 -18.92 -6.02 11.89
CA GLY A 84 -18.12 -7.23 11.82
C GLY A 84 -18.86 -8.51 12.24
N VAL A 85 -18.27 -9.64 11.88
CA VAL A 85 -18.77 -10.99 12.27
C VAL A 85 -18.29 -11.43 13.64
N GLY A 86 -17.41 -10.66 14.27
CA GLY A 86 -16.78 -10.95 15.56
C GLY A 86 -15.34 -11.46 15.42
N LEU A 87 -14.54 -11.18 16.44
CA LEU A 87 -13.14 -11.59 16.51
C LEU A 87 -13.00 -13.12 16.40
N GLY A 88 -12.13 -13.57 15.51
CA GLY A 88 -11.83 -14.97 15.29
C GLY A 88 -12.83 -15.71 14.38
N ASN A 89 -13.95 -15.08 14.00
CA ASN A 89 -15.03 -15.70 13.21
C ASN A 89 -14.91 -15.46 11.70
N SER A 90 -13.79 -14.94 11.23
CA SER A 90 -13.55 -14.77 9.78
C SER A 90 -13.59 -16.12 9.07
N ILE A 91 -14.44 -16.25 8.07
CA ILE A 91 -14.58 -17.44 7.22
C ILE A 91 -13.45 -17.46 6.19
N GLU A 92 -13.14 -16.31 5.62
CA GLU A 92 -12.15 -16.18 4.56
C GLU A 92 -10.73 -16.48 5.05
N LYS A 93 -10.41 -16.17 6.30
CA LYS A 93 -9.13 -16.48 6.94
C LYS A 93 -8.81 -17.97 6.96
N ASN A 94 -9.81 -18.83 7.12
CA ASN A 94 -9.59 -20.24 7.35
C ASN A 94 -9.61 -21.09 6.08
N HIS A 95 -10.22 -20.61 4.98
CA HIS A 95 -10.51 -21.47 3.84
C HIS A 95 -10.19 -20.90 2.45
N PHE A 96 -10.12 -19.58 2.28
CA PHE A 96 -10.14 -19.00 0.92
C PHE A 96 -9.01 -18.01 0.62
N LEU A 97 -8.42 -17.34 1.62
CA LEU A 97 -7.35 -16.37 1.41
C LEU A 97 -5.97 -17.00 1.59
N PRO A 98 -5.13 -17.06 0.55
CA PRO A 98 -3.72 -17.38 0.73
C PRO A 98 -3.02 -16.22 1.45
N THR A 99 -2.14 -16.51 2.40
CA THR A 99 -1.40 -15.53 3.20
C THR A 99 -2.28 -14.48 3.93
N PRO A 100 -3.33 -14.92 4.67
CA PRO A 100 -4.29 -14.01 5.30
C PRO A 100 -3.67 -13.07 6.32
N HIS A 101 -2.52 -13.44 6.90
CA HIS A 101 -1.87 -12.68 7.98
C HIS A 101 -0.87 -11.60 7.49
N THR A 102 -0.66 -11.48 6.19
CA THR A 102 0.28 -10.51 5.59
C THR A 102 -0.43 -9.53 4.68
N ASP A 103 -0.66 -9.90 3.43
CA ASP A 103 -1.13 -8.99 2.40
C ASP A 103 -2.61 -8.62 2.53
N PHE A 104 -3.41 -9.50 3.12
CA PHE A 104 -4.86 -9.34 3.25
C PHE A 104 -5.34 -9.10 4.69
N ILE A 105 -4.43 -8.73 5.59
CA ILE A 105 -4.77 -8.47 7.00
C ILE A 105 -5.85 -7.39 7.15
N PHE A 106 -5.85 -6.40 6.26
CA PHE A 106 -6.83 -5.32 6.26
C PHE A 106 -8.25 -5.81 5.95
N ALA A 107 -8.39 -6.76 5.00
CA ALA A 107 -9.67 -7.41 4.70
C ALA A 107 -10.22 -8.18 5.91
N ILE A 108 -9.33 -8.92 6.59
CA ILE A 108 -9.72 -9.70 7.79
C ILE A 108 -10.13 -8.79 8.94
N ILE A 109 -9.41 -7.69 9.17
CA ILE A 109 -9.80 -6.68 10.16
C ILE A 109 -11.19 -6.13 9.83
N GLY A 110 -11.47 -5.87 8.54
CA GLY A 110 -12.76 -5.41 8.09
C GLY A 110 -13.86 -6.47 8.26
N GLU A 111 -13.57 -7.74 8.03
CA GLU A 111 -14.53 -8.85 8.25
C GLU A 111 -14.81 -9.05 9.73
N GLU A 112 -13.79 -9.19 10.57
CA GLU A 112 -13.95 -9.50 11.99
C GLU A 112 -14.52 -8.34 12.81
N LEU A 113 -14.01 -7.12 12.60
CA LEU A 113 -14.39 -5.92 13.37
C LEU A 113 -15.38 -5.02 12.66
N GLY A 114 -15.58 -5.22 11.36
CA GLY A 114 -16.45 -4.41 10.53
C GLY A 114 -15.85 -3.07 10.12
N PHE A 115 -16.64 -2.32 9.35
CA PHE A 115 -16.18 -1.07 8.78
C PHE A 115 -15.93 0.01 9.86
N VAL A 116 -16.86 0.18 10.81
CA VAL A 116 -16.82 1.25 11.81
C VAL A 116 -15.82 0.98 12.92
N ILE A 117 -15.70 -0.25 13.40
CA ILE A 117 -14.86 -0.59 14.55
C ILE A 117 -13.46 -1.06 14.09
N GLY A 118 -13.34 -1.64 12.90
CA GLY A 118 -12.09 -2.16 12.34
C GLY A 118 -11.44 -1.17 11.36
N THR A 119 -12.03 -1.03 10.19
CA THR A 119 -11.43 -0.32 9.05
C THR A 119 -11.18 1.17 9.33
N VAL A 120 -12.21 1.90 9.78
CA VAL A 120 -12.11 3.35 10.02
C VAL A 120 -11.11 3.70 11.12
N PRO A 121 -11.10 3.04 12.31
CA PRO A 121 -10.11 3.35 13.34
C PRO A 121 -8.67 3.06 12.89
N VAL A 122 -8.42 1.97 12.17
CA VAL A 122 -7.08 1.65 11.67
C VAL A 122 -6.58 2.75 10.73
N LEU A 123 -7.37 3.14 9.74
CA LEU A 123 -7.01 4.22 8.82
C LEU A 123 -6.84 5.57 9.55
N THR A 124 -7.69 5.83 10.53
CA THR A 124 -7.61 7.06 11.34
C THR A 124 -6.32 7.11 12.16
N LEU A 125 -5.88 5.98 12.74
CA LEU A 125 -4.62 5.91 13.48
C LEU A 125 -3.42 6.19 12.57
N PHE A 126 -3.37 5.62 11.36
CA PHE A 126 -2.31 5.94 10.39
C PHE A 126 -2.33 7.41 9.98
N LEU A 127 -3.51 8.00 9.77
CA LEU A 127 -3.65 9.43 9.48
C LEU A 127 -3.17 10.30 10.64
N LEU A 128 -3.46 9.93 11.89
CA LEU A 128 -2.98 10.63 13.08
C LEU A 128 -1.45 10.57 13.19
N ILE A 129 -0.84 9.40 12.92
CA ILE A 129 0.62 9.24 12.88
C ILE A 129 1.22 10.18 11.81
N PHE A 130 0.61 10.24 10.64
CA PHE A 130 1.04 11.14 9.56
C PHE A 130 0.99 12.61 9.98
N ILE A 131 -0.14 13.07 10.52
CA ILE A 131 -0.30 14.44 10.97
C ILE A 131 0.71 14.78 12.09
N ARG A 132 0.98 13.83 12.99
CA ARG A 132 2.00 14.00 14.05
C ARG A 132 3.41 14.08 13.46
N GLY A 133 3.74 13.22 12.49
CA GLY A 133 5.02 13.26 11.77
C GLY A 133 5.25 14.60 11.08
N LEU A 134 4.24 15.13 10.38
CA LEU A 134 4.30 16.46 9.76
C LEU A 134 4.46 17.61 10.79
N LYS A 135 3.80 17.51 11.95
CA LYS A 135 3.99 18.49 13.04
C LYS A 135 5.41 18.46 13.61
N ILE A 136 6.00 17.26 13.76
CA ILE A 136 7.39 17.11 14.19
C ILE A 136 8.32 17.75 13.17
N ALA A 137 8.14 17.44 11.89
CA ALA A 137 8.93 18.04 10.80
C ALA A 137 8.85 19.57 10.80
N LYS A 138 7.66 20.14 10.98
CA LYS A 138 7.45 21.59 11.01
C LYS A 138 8.17 22.27 12.18
N ASN A 139 8.31 21.62 13.32
CA ASN A 139 8.94 22.16 14.51
C ASN A 139 10.44 21.83 14.60
N CYS A 140 10.96 21.04 13.68
CA CYS A 140 12.38 20.68 13.64
C CYS A 140 13.19 21.80 12.97
N THR A 141 14.33 22.15 13.56
CA THR A 141 15.25 23.16 13.01
C THR A 141 16.34 22.57 12.12
N ASP A 142 16.60 21.28 12.27
CA ASP A 142 17.61 20.57 11.50
C ASP A 142 17.01 20.03 10.20
N PRO A 143 17.59 20.35 9.02
CA PRO A 143 17.09 19.88 7.73
C PRO A 143 17.02 18.34 7.62
N PHE A 144 17.99 17.63 8.18
CA PHE A 144 17.98 16.16 8.17
C PHE A 144 16.78 15.62 8.96
N GLY A 145 16.53 16.17 10.15
CA GLY A 145 15.38 15.80 10.98
C GLY A 145 14.04 16.06 10.30
N ILE A 146 13.93 17.15 9.53
CA ILE A 146 12.73 17.47 8.73
C ILE A 146 12.47 16.35 7.71
N PHE A 147 13.45 16.05 6.84
CA PHE A 147 13.29 15.05 5.79
C PHE A 147 13.07 13.64 6.35
N LEU A 148 13.77 13.29 7.43
CA LEU A 148 13.60 12.01 8.10
C LEU A 148 12.18 11.85 8.65
N SER A 149 11.65 12.84 9.33
CA SER A 149 10.29 12.82 9.90
C SER A 149 9.22 12.69 8.82
N ILE A 150 9.36 13.44 7.72
CA ILE A 150 8.44 13.37 6.59
C ILE A 150 8.55 12.00 5.91
N GLY A 151 9.76 11.52 5.65
CA GLY A 151 10.00 10.24 5.00
C GLY A 151 9.38 9.07 5.77
N ILE A 152 9.59 9.01 7.09
CA ILE A 152 9.02 7.96 7.94
C ILE A 152 7.49 8.06 7.97
N ALA A 153 6.93 9.26 8.18
CA ALA A 153 5.49 9.45 8.24
C ALA A 153 4.81 9.06 6.92
N PHE A 154 5.41 9.46 5.79
CA PHE A 154 4.89 9.14 4.48
C PHE A 154 5.00 7.64 4.15
N ASN A 155 6.11 7.01 4.54
CA ASN A 155 6.29 5.58 4.36
C ASN A 155 5.20 4.77 5.07
N LEU A 156 4.91 5.08 6.33
CA LEU A 156 3.89 4.38 7.11
C LEU A 156 2.49 4.52 6.49
N VAL A 157 2.11 5.73 6.08
CA VAL A 157 0.81 5.97 5.46
C VAL A 157 0.72 5.36 4.08
N LEU A 158 1.79 5.43 3.28
CA LEU A 158 1.82 4.81 1.96
C LEU A 158 1.63 3.28 2.06
N TYR A 159 2.30 2.64 3.01
CA TYR A 159 2.11 1.20 3.29
C TYR A 159 0.67 0.87 3.68
N ALA A 160 0.08 1.65 4.58
CA ALA A 160 -1.31 1.45 4.99
C ALA A 160 -2.28 1.63 3.81
N PHE A 161 -2.03 2.65 2.97
CA PHE A 161 -2.85 2.92 1.79
C PHE A 161 -2.75 1.82 0.74
N VAL A 162 -1.54 1.32 0.49
CA VAL A 162 -1.33 0.22 -0.47
C VAL A 162 -1.99 -1.05 0.03
N ASN A 163 -1.86 -1.40 1.32
CA ASN A 163 -2.57 -2.55 1.89
C ASN A 163 -4.09 -2.41 1.82
N ALA A 164 -4.62 -1.20 2.03
CA ALA A 164 -6.04 -0.95 1.88
C ALA A 164 -6.51 -0.98 0.41
N ALA A 165 -5.64 -0.62 -0.54
CA ALA A 165 -5.96 -0.59 -1.97
C ALA A 165 -5.84 -1.96 -2.66
N VAL A 166 -5.16 -2.93 -2.04
CA VAL A 166 -5.06 -4.32 -2.54
C VAL A 166 -6.36 -5.09 -2.25
N VAL A 167 -7.17 -4.62 -1.32
CA VAL A 167 -8.50 -5.11 -0.98
C VAL A 167 -9.56 -4.43 -1.84
#